data_d7e56ab03c09ce2b9704f37d941f7dc4
#
_entry.id   d7e56ab03c09ce2b9704f37d941f7dc4
#
_cell.length_a   1.000
_cell.length_b   1.000
_cell.length_c   1.000
_cell.angle_alpha   90.00
_cell.angle_beta   90.00
_cell.angle_gamma   90.00
#
_symmetry.space_group_name_H-M   'P 1'
#
loop_
_entity.id
_entity.type
_entity.pdbx_description
1 polymer ?
#
loop_
_entity_poly.entity_id
_entity_poly.type
_entity_poly.pdbx_seq_one_letter_code
_entity_poly.pdbx_strand_id
1 'polypeptide(L)'
;MNNGTHITVRLDSQELILREASGQQRVYPVSTALNGPGERLNSECTPRGLHRVRIVIGQGCPPNAVFTGRRFTGEIYSQELADSEPDRDWILSRILWLTGCEPGFNRGGECDSLRRYIYIHGTPDPEPVGIPRSHGCIRMRNPDVI
;
A
#
# COMPACT_ATOMS: atom_id res chain seq x y z
N MET A 1 -9.94 16.46 5.06
CA MET A 1 -11.01 16.29 4.18
C MET A 1 -10.51 16.15 2.75
N ASN A 2 -11.12 15.34 2.04
CA ASN A 2 -10.54 14.91 0.78
C ASN A 2 -10.60 15.93 -0.36
N ASN A 3 -11.38 16.99 -0.26
CA ASN A 3 -11.46 18.03 -1.28
C ASN A 3 -11.73 17.51 -2.69
N GLY A 4 -12.38 16.38 -2.83
CA GLY A 4 -12.64 15.79 -4.12
C GLY A 4 -11.51 14.96 -4.71
N THR A 5 -10.43 14.73 -3.96
CA THR A 5 -9.37 13.82 -4.39
C THR A 5 -9.78 12.38 -4.11
N HIS A 6 -9.70 11.52 -5.13
CA HIS A 6 -10.09 10.12 -5.03
C HIS A 6 -9.01 9.21 -5.56
N ILE A 7 -8.87 8.03 -4.93
CA ILE A 7 -8.00 6.98 -5.38
C ILE A 7 -8.85 5.75 -5.68
N THR A 8 -8.66 5.18 -6.87
CA THR A 8 -9.30 3.90 -7.23
C THR A 8 -8.19 2.89 -7.49
N VAL A 9 -8.27 1.74 -6.81
CA VAL A 9 -7.34 0.63 -7.05
C VAL A 9 -8.10 -0.47 -7.76
N ARG A 10 -7.65 -0.82 -8.96
CA ARG A 10 -8.26 -1.87 -9.78
C ARG A 10 -7.45 -3.13 -9.62
N LEU A 11 -8.05 -4.13 -8.97
CA LEU A 11 -7.36 -5.39 -8.69
C LEU A 11 -7.19 -6.23 -9.95
N ASP A 12 -8.10 -6.13 -10.89
CA ASP A 12 -8.04 -6.87 -12.15
C ASP A 12 -6.90 -6.41 -13.06
N SER A 13 -6.68 -5.10 -13.14
CA SER A 13 -5.63 -4.52 -14.00
C SER A 13 -4.37 -4.15 -13.24
N GLN A 14 -4.37 -4.25 -11.92
CA GLN A 14 -3.25 -3.89 -11.05
C GLN A 14 -2.81 -2.45 -11.27
N GLU A 15 -3.79 -1.55 -11.21
CA GLU A 15 -3.58 -0.12 -11.40
C GLU A 15 -4.17 0.68 -10.26
N LEU A 16 -3.51 1.78 -9.91
CA LEU A 16 -4.02 2.79 -9.00
C LEU A 16 -4.26 4.07 -9.80
N ILE A 17 -5.48 4.58 -9.74
CA ILE A 17 -5.87 5.79 -10.44
C ILE A 17 -6.09 6.89 -9.42
N LEU A 18 -5.28 7.96 -9.52
CA LEU A 18 -5.42 9.15 -8.69
C LEU A 18 -6.18 10.21 -9.48
N ARG A 19 -7.34 10.61 -8.96
CA ARG A 19 -8.14 11.68 -9.56
C ARG A 19 -8.14 12.87 -8.63
N GLU A 20 -7.62 14.00 -9.09
CA GLU A 20 -7.57 15.23 -8.32
C GLU A 20 -8.87 16.02 -8.44
N ALA A 21 -9.09 16.95 -7.51
CA ALA A 21 -10.29 17.79 -7.52
C ALA A 21 -10.42 18.60 -8.82
N SER A 22 -9.30 18.91 -9.47
CA SER A 22 -9.27 19.60 -10.77
C SER A 22 -9.79 18.76 -11.93
N GLY A 23 -9.97 17.45 -11.73
CA GLY A 23 -10.31 16.51 -12.78
C GLY A 23 -9.11 15.83 -13.42
N GLN A 24 -7.90 16.27 -13.09
CA GLN A 24 -6.69 15.65 -13.59
C GLN A 24 -6.57 14.23 -13.03
N GLN A 25 -6.15 13.31 -13.88
CA GLN A 25 -6.07 11.90 -13.53
C GLN A 25 -4.67 11.36 -13.82
N ARG A 26 -4.15 10.55 -12.90
CA ARG A 26 -2.86 9.87 -13.06
C ARG A 26 -3.05 8.39 -12.78
N VAL A 27 -2.38 7.55 -13.55
CA VAL A 27 -2.47 6.10 -13.42
C VAL A 27 -1.10 5.54 -13.08
N TYR A 28 -1.05 4.70 -12.04
CA TYR A 28 0.19 4.08 -11.60
C TYR A 28 0.04 2.56 -11.56
N PRO A 29 1.07 1.82 -11.97
CA PRO A 29 1.06 0.37 -11.76
C PRO A 29 1.25 0.05 -10.28
N VAL A 30 0.57 -0.98 -9.79
CA VAL A 30 0.67 -1.44 -8.40
C VAL A 30 0.76 -2.96 -8.36
N SER A 31 1.07 -3.48 -7.18
CA SER A 31 1.01 -4.92 -6.92
C SER A 31 0.16 -5.12 -5.66
N THR A 32 -0.94 -5.83 -5.81
CA THR A 32 -1.81 -6.19 -4.70
C THR A 32 -1.59 -7.64 -4.29
N ALA A 33 -2.49 -8.21 -3.48
CA ALA A 33 -2.27 -9.52 -2.90
C ALA A 33 -2.16 -10.64 -3.94
N LEU A 34 -1.16 -11.49 -3.78
CA LEU A 34 -1.03 -12.70 -4.56
C LEU A 34 -2.28 -13.58 -4.41
N ASN A 35 -2.87 -13.62 -3.21
CA ASN A 35 -4.08 -14.40 -2.93
C ASN A 35 -5.36 -13.75 -3.47
N GLY A 36 -5.26 -12.58 -4.14
CA GLY A 36 -6.40 -11.90 -4.72
C GLY A 36 -7.22 -11.09 -3.73
N PRO A 37 -8.47 -10.74 -4.08
CA PRO A 37 -9.31 -9.93 -3.20
C PRO A 37 -9.86 -10.72 -2.02
N GLY A 38 -10.00 -10.04 -0.88
CA GLY A 38 -10.58 -10.62 0.32
C GLY A 38 -10.39 -9.71 1.53
N GLU A 39 -11.34 -9.73 2.44
CA GLU A 39 -11.40 -8.81 3.58
C GLU A 39 -11.07 -9.47 4.92
N ARG A 40 -10.91 -10.77 4.95
CA ARG A 40 -10.78 -11.51 6.19
C ARG A 40 -9.39 -11.39 6.81
N LEU A 41 -9.33 -11.31 8.15
CA LEU A 41 -8.08 -11.30 8.90
C LEU A 41 -7.26 -12.55 8.57
N ASN A 42 -5.96 -12.38 8.37
CA ASN A 42 -5.00 -13.43 8.05
C ASN A 42 -5.23 -14.13 6.70
N SER A 43 -6.10 -13.60 5.84
CA SER A 43 -6.30 -14.16 4.50
C SER A 43 -5.14 -13.84 3.55
N GLU A 44 -4.33 -12.84 3.87
CA GLU A 44 -3.29 -12.29 3.00
C GLU A 44 -3.84 -11.82 1.66
N CYS A 45 -5.11 -11.40 1.66
CA CYS A 45 -5.80 -10.85 0.49
C CYS A 45 -5.91 -9.33 0.62
N THR A 46 -6.12 -8.66 -0.51
CA THR A 46 -6.38 -7.22 -0.52
C THR A 46 -7.88 -6.98 -0.32
N PRO A 47 -8.28 -6.19 0.68
CA PRO A 47 -9.69 -5.93 0.92
C PRO A 47 -10.29 -5.04 -0.17
N ARG A 48 -11.57 -5.27 -0.44
CA ARG A 48 -12.34 -4.52 -1.43
C ARG A 48 -13.16 -3.44 -0.74
N GLY A 49 -13.80 -2.61 -1.56
CA GLY A 49 -14.78 -1.65 -1.11
C GLY A 49 -14.18 -0.29 -0.77
N LEU A 50 -15.01 0.53 -0.14
CA LEU A 50 -14.68 1.92 0.15
C LEU A 50 -13.73 2.01 1.35
N HIS A 51 -12.63 2.70 1.16
CA HIS A 51 -11.61 2.95 2.19
C HIS A 51 -11.28 4.42 2.25
N ARG A 52 -10.54 4.78 3.28
CA ARG A 52 -10.02 6.12 3.47
C ARG A 52 -8.57 6.01 3.92
N VAL A 53 -7.71 6.93 3.47
CA VAL A 53 -6.35 7.05 4.02
C VAL A 53 -6.50 7.70 5.39
N ARG A 54 -6.19 6.94 6.43
CA ARG A 54 -6.34 7.41 7.79
C ARG A 54 -5.08 8.06 8.31
N ILE A 55 -3.94 7.47 8.04
CA ILE A 55 -2.65 7.91 8.57
C ILE A 55 -1.63 7.88 7.45
N VAL A 56 -0.84 8.95 7.33
CA VAL A 56 0.29 9.02 6.40
C VAL A 56 1.56 9.02 7.24
N ILE A 57 2.46 8.07 6.97
CA ILE A 57 3.72 7.91 7.69
C ILE A 57 4.87 8.05 6.71
N GLY A 58 5.94 8.73 7.13
CA GLY A 58 7.14 8.90 6.33
C GLY A 58 7.23 10.21 5.58
N GLN A 59 6.31 11.12 5.81
CA GLN A 59 6.37 12.44 5.19
C GLN A 59 7.68 13.13 5.60
N GLY A 60 8.44 13.60 4.62
CA GLY A 60 9.75 14.19 4.87
C GLY A 60 10.90 13.19 4.93
N CYS A 61 10.64 11.89 4.97
CA CYS A 61 11.70 10.89 4.90
C CYS A 61 12.26 10.79 3.48
N PRO A 62 13.53 10.37 3.33
CA PRO A 62 14.11 10.21 2.00
C PRO A 62 13.45 9.06 1.23
N PRO A 63 13.52 9.07 -0.11
CA PRO A 63 13.12 7.92 -0.91
C PRO A 63 13.87 6.67 -0.46
N ASN A 64 13.22 5.51 -0.54
CA ASN A 64 13.77 4.22 -0.13
C ASN A 64 13.97 4.07 1.39
N ALA A 65 13.49 5.00 2.20
CA ALA A 65 13.48 4.86 3.64
C ALA A 65 12.76 3.57 4.03
N VAL A 66 13.34 2.78 4.93
CA VAL A 66 12.81 1.47 5.33
C VAL A 66 11.93 1.64 6.57
N PHE A 67 10.75 1.04 6.54
CA PHE A 67 9.81 1.06 7.66
C PHE A 67 9.58 -0.34 8.20
N THR A 68 9.55 -0.47 9.52
CA THR A 68 9.20 -1.70 10.23
C THR A 68 8.31 -1.30 11.40
N GLY A 69 7.20 -2.02 11.58
CA GLY A 69 6.25 -1.68 12.64
C GLY A 69 5.75 -0.25 12.54
N ARG A 70 5.62 0.26 11.32
CA ARG A 70 5.13 1.61 11.00
C ARG A 70 6.06 2.72 11.48
N ARG A 71 7.35 2.41 11.58
CA ARG A 71 8.37 3.39 11.98
C ARG A 71 9.56 3.35 11.05
N PHE A 72 10.13 4.51 10.78
CA PHE A 72 11.39 4.60 10.02
C PHE A 72 12.51 3.96 10.84
N THR A 73 13.17 2.97 10.25
CA THR A 73 14.25 2.24 10.92
C THR A 73 15.58 2.98 10.93
N GLY A 74 15.71 4.04 10.14
CA GLY A 74 16.97 4.72 9.88
C GLY A 74 17.73 4.12 8.71
N GLU A 75 17.26 3.00 8.18
CA GLU A 75 17.89 2.37 7.02
C GLU A 75 17.39 2.95 5.72
N ILE A 76 18.24 2.92 4.70
CA ILE A 76 17.84 3.24 3.32
C ILE A 76 18.03 1.96 2.51
N TYR A 77 17.00 1.56 1.78
CA TYR A 77 17.06 0.33 0.99
C TYR A 77 18.20 0.40 -0.04
N SER A 78 18.92 -0.70 -0.15
CA SER A 78 19.94 -0.91 -1.17
C SER A 78 19.98 -2.39 -1.53
N GLN A 79 20.55 -2.72 -2.66
CA GLN A 79 20.73 -4.12 -3.05
C GLN A 79 21.57 -4.88 -2.03
N GLU A 80 22.58 -4.23 -1.47
CA GLU A 80 23.44 -4.81 -0.45
C GLU A 80 22.65 -5.16 0.81
N LEU A 81 21.79 -4.26 1.27
CA LEU A 81 20.93 -4.52 2.42
C LEU A 81 19.96 -5.67 2.13
N ALA A 82 19.37 -5.69 0.94
CA ALA A 82 18.45 -6.75 0.53
C ALA A 82 19.16 -8.12 0.49
N ASP A 83 20.40 -8.17 0.01
CA ASP A 83 21.17 -9.40 -0.06
C ASP A 83 21.49 -9.95 1.33
N SER A 84 21.63 -9.07 2.32
CA SER A 84 21.88 -9.50 3.71
C SER A 84 20.61 -9.99 4.42
N GLU A 85 19.42 -9.66 3.91
CA GLU A 85 18.14 -10.03 4.51
C GLU A 85 17.15 -10.48 3.42
N PRO A 86 17.41 -11.62 2.79
CA PRO A 86 16.68 -12.02 1.58
C PRO A 86 15.18 -12.31 1.79
N ASP A 87 14.77 -12.61 3.02
CA ASP A 87 13.37 -12.96 3.31
C ASP A 87 12.58 -11.79 3.90
N ARG A 88 13.19 -10.63 4.01
CA ARG A 88 12.53 -9.47 4.60
C ARG A 88 11.52 -8.85 3.65
N ASP A 89 10.32 -8.55 4.18
CA ASP A 89 9.29 -7.84 3.44
C ASP A 89 9.57 -6.34 3.52
N TRP A 90 9.81 -5.71 2.37
CA TRP A 90 10.26 -4.32 2.32
C TRP A 90 9.08 -3.37 2.17
N ILE A 91 8.95 -2.46 3.15
CA ILE A 91 8.00 -1.35 3.11
C ILE A 91 8.82 -0.08 3.03
N LEU A 92 8.75 0.61 1.91
CA LEU A 92 9.66 1.69 1.59
C LEU A 92 8.95 3.03 1.35
N SER A 93 9.66 4.09 1.60
CA SER A 93 9.38 5.48 1.23
C SER A 93 8.23 6.12 1.98
N ARG A 94 7.03 5.56 1.91
CA ARG A 94 5.83 6.10 2.57
C ARG A 94 4.88 4.98 2.93
N ILE A 95 4.10 5.20 3.98
CA ILE A 95 2.98 4.35 4.33
C ILE A 95 1.71 5.20 4.31
N LEU A 96 0.76 4.81 3.48
CA LEU A 96 -0.60 5.34 3.51
C LEU A 96 -1.46 4.26 4.15
N TRP A 97 -1.77 4.41 5.42
CA TRP A 97 -2.49 3.39 6.18
C TRP A 97 -3.99 3.56 6.01
N LEU A 98 -4.65 2.53 5.55
CA LEU A 98 -6.05 2.58 5.15
C LEU A 98 -6.98 2.13 6.26
N THR A 99 -8.16 2.74 6.31
CA THR A 99 -9.27 2.24 7.12
C THR A 99 -10.47 1.98 6.23
N GLY A 100 -11.19 0.90 6.52
CA GLY A 100 -12.43 0.59 5.80
C GLY A 100 -13.54 1.55 6.18
N CYS A 101 -14.44 1.81 5.25
CA CYS A 101 -15.59 2.69 5.45
C CYS A 101 -16.91 1.94 5.49
N GLU A 102 -16.91 0.62 5.28
CA GLU A 102 -18.11 -0.20 5.22
C GLU A 102 -18.15 -1.19 6.38
N PRO A 103 -18.85 -0.85 7.49
CA PRO A 103 -18.92 -1.72 8.65
C PRO A 103 -19.44 -3.13 8.30
N GLY A 104 -18.77 -4.15 8.83
CA GLY A 104 -19.09 -5.55 8.56
C GLY A 104 -18.53 -6.10 7.28
N PHE A 105 -18.01 -5.26 6.38
CA PHE A 105 -17.37 -5.69 5.13
C PHE A 105 -15.86 -5.46 5.17
N ASN A 106 -15.41 -4.24 5.43
CA ASN A 106 -13.98 -3.93 5.53
C ASN A 106 -13.64 -3.11 6.78
N ARG A 107 -14.58 -2.99 7.71
CA ARG A 107 -14.39 -2.30 8.97
C ARG A 107 -15.01 -3.10 10.11
N GLY A 108 -14.23 -3.27 11.16
CA GLY A 108 -14.65 -3.99 12.37
C GLY A 108 -14.42 -5.49 12.29
N GLY A 109 -14.39 -6.13 13.45
CA GLY A 109 -14.26 -7.58 13.60
C GLY A 109 -13.04 -8.15 12.88
N GLU A 110 -13.24 -9.26 12.19
CA GLU A 110 -12.19 -9.96 11.48
C GLU A 110 -11.95 -9.43 10.06
N CYS A 111 -12.66 -8.36 9.67
CA CYS A 111 -12.58 -7.76 8.33
C CYS A 111 -11.98 -6.35 8.36
N ASP A 112 -11.45 -5.91 9.47
CA ASP A 112 -11.02 -4.50 9.64
C ASP A 112 -9.70 -4.23 8.93
N SER A 113 -9.73 -3.43 7.87
CA SER A 113 -8.54 -3.10 7.10
C SER A 113 -7.48 -2.39 7.92
N LEU A 114 -7.87 -1.48 8.84
CA LEU A 114 -6.92 -0.78 9.69
C LEU A 114 -6.19 -1.75 10.60
N ARG A 115 -6.90 -2.69 11.21
CA ARG A 115 -6.33 -3.70 12.11
C ARG A 115 -5.54 -4.76 11.36
N ARG A 116 -5.82 -4.96 10.08
CA ARG A 116 -5.07 -5.87 9.22
C ARG A 116 -3.80 -5.24 8.67
N TYR A 117 -3.51 -3.98 9.03
CA TYR A 117 -2.34 -3.25 8.57
C TYR A 117 -2.27 -3.17 7.04
N ILE A 118 -3.38 -2.76 6.42
CA ILE A 118 -3.43 -2.59 4.98
C ILE A 118 -2.91 -1.20 4.62
N TYR A 119 -1.79 -1.16 3.91
CA TYR A 119 -1.12 0.07 3.50
C TYR A 119 -1.00 0.17 1.98
N ILE A 120 -0.88 1.41 1.50
CA ILE A 120 -0.26 1.70 0.21
C ILE A 120 1.17 2.11 0.56
N HIS A 121 2.17 1.45 -0.01
CA HIS A 121 3.57 1.73 0.33
C HIS A 121 4.49 1.49 -0.86
N GLY A 122 5.73 2.03 -0.77
CA GLY A 122 6.75 1.77 -1.77
C GLY A 122 7.33 0.37 -1.66
N THR A 123 7.92 -0.10 -2.74
CA THR A 123 8.55 -1.42 -2.83
C THR A 123 9.88 -1.29 -3.58
N PRO A 124 10.85 -2.22 -3.37
CA PRO A 124 12.10 -2.20 -4.14
C PRO A 124 11.88 -2.24 -5.65
N ASP A 125 12.71 -1.53 -6.41
CA ASP A 125 12.60 -1.48 -7.86
C ASP A 125 12.58 -2.86 -8.54
N PRO A 126 13.38 -3.85 -8.10
CA PRO A 126 13.33 -5.18 -8.70
C PRO A 126 12.01 -5.92 -8.48
N GLU A 127 11.25 -5.55 -7.45
CA GLU A 127 9.96 -6.18 -7.20
C GLU A 127 8.97 -5.80 -8.30
N PRO A 128 8.23 -6.77 -8.85
CA PRO A 128 7.32 -6.46 -9.94
C PRO A 128 6.10 -5.66 -9.48
N VAL A 129 5.67 -4.73 -10.33
CA VAL A 129 4.36 -4.10 -10.23
C VAL A 129 3.58 -4.44 -11.49
N GLY A 130 2.26 -4.27 -11.45
CA GLY A 130 1.39 -4.65 -12.55
C GLY A 130 0.91 -6.10 -12.46
N ILE A 131 1.45 -6.88 -11.53
CA ILE A 131 1.01 -8.25 -11.24
C ILE A 131 0.88 -8.45 -9.74
N PRO A 132 -0.05 -9.31 -9.25
CA PRO A 132 -0.26 -9.50 -7.82
C PRO A 132 0.87 -10.30 -7.17
N ARG A 133 1.46 -9.74 -6.10
CA ARG A 133 2.59 -10.35 -5.38
C ARG A 133 2.58 -10.09 -3.88
N SER A 134 1.73 -9.18 -3.37
CA SER A 134 1.80 -8.78 -1.97
C SER A 134 1.04 -9.74 -1.04
N HIS A 135 1.08 -9.43 0.26
CA HIS A 135 0.35 -10.16 1.30
C HIS A 135 -0.88 -9.38 1.79
N GLY A 136 -1.42 -8.51 0.96
CA GLY A 136 -2.62 -7.72 1.24
C GLY A 136 -2.44 -6.23 0.98
N CYS A 137 -1.26 -5.69 1.22
CA CYS A 137 -0.96 -4.29 0.96
C CYS A 137 -0.89 -3.99 -0.53
N ILE A 138 -0.95 -2.71 -0.86
CA ILE A 138 -0.84 -2.22 -2.23
C ILE A 138 0.56 -1.65 -2.41
N ARG A 139 1.37 -2.34 -3.20
CA ARG A 139 2.76 -1.95 -3.47
C ARG A 139 2.83 -1.03 -4.67
N MET A 140 3.59 0.04 -4.55
CA MET A 140 3.84 1.00 -5.63
C MET A 140 5.34 1.20 -5.80
N ARG A 141 5.75 1.73 -6.95
CA ARG A 141 7.13 2.20 -7.12
C ARG A 141 7.37 3.39 -6.19
N ASN A 142 8.59 3.51 -5.68
CA ASN A 142 8.92 4.56 -4.70
C ASN A 142 8.59 5.98 -5.18
N PRO A 143 8.95 6.40 -6.40
CA PRO A 143 8.58 7.74 -6.87
C PRO A 143 7.07 7.95 -6.95
N ASP A 144 6.32 6.88 -7.19
CA ASP A 144 4.87 6.97 -7.38
C ASP A 144 4.14 7.16 -6.06
N VAL A 145 4.63 6.54 -4.96
CA VAL A 145 3.97 6.64 -3.65
C VAL A 145 4.26 7.98 -2.97
N ILE A 146 5.38 8.60 -3.30
CA ILE A 146 5.76 9.91 -2.80
C ILE A 146 4.94 10.98 -3.53
#